data_ad5925f7e66923f9a8f498107f2efd8c
#
_entry.id   ad5925f7e66923f9a8f498107f2efd8c
#
_cell.length_a   1.000
_cell.length_b   1.000
_cell.length_c   1.000
_cell.angle_alpha   90.00
_cell.angle_beta   90.00
_cell.angle_gamma   90.00
#
_symmetry.space_group_name_H-M   'P 1'
#
loop_
_entity.id
_entity.type
_entity.pdbx_description
1 polymer ?
#
loop_
_entity_poly.entity_id
_entity_poly.type
_entity_poly.pdbx_seq_one_letter_code
_entity_poly.pdbx_strand_id
1 'polypeptide(L)'
;MMDFLQEVPRRYLLFCTKTIYSKCISGGIHMLGTMLENVRNTCPLVHNITNYVTVNDCANILLACGGSPIMADDQAEAAEITSICGGLNINIGTLNSQTIPSMFLAGKQANALHHPVVLDPVGAGASKLRTETAWKLLEEIRFACIRGNISEIKTLASGSGTTKGVDADAADEVTEENLDDVVAFVKEFAGKTGAVIAITGAIDIVADSEKAYCIRNGHPMMSRITGTGCQLSAMTAAFLTANPTQPLEAAAAAVCAMGYAGEIAHARLSELDGNASYRNYIIDAICNMTPEQLEKGAKYEVR
;
A
#
# COMPACT_ATOMS: atom_id res chain seq x y z
N MET A 1 0.43 -37.36 13.78
CA MET A 1 0.45 -35.95 13.42
C MET A 1 0.68 -35.85 11.89
N MET A 2 -0.18 -36.52 11.11
CA MET A 2 -0.07 -36.60 9.63
C MET A 2 -1.46 -36.95 9.01
N ASP A 3 -2.54 -36.26 9.42
CA ASP A 3 -3.88 -36.53 8.85
C ASP A 3 -4.81 -35.31 8.83
N PHE A 4 -4.29 -34.08 8.74
CA PHE A 4 -5.11 -32.86 8.69
C PHE A 4 -5.15 -32.16 7.33
N LEU A 5 -4.62 -32.78 6.26
CA LEU A 5 -4.52 -32.15 4.92
C LEU A 5 -5.50 -32.73 3.88
N GLN A 6 -6.57 -33.41 4.25
CA GLN A 6 -7.44 -34.10 3.29
C GLN A 6 -8.83 -33.52 3.06
N GLU A 7 -9.22 -32.35 3.59
CA GLU A 7 -10.55 -31.78 3.27
C GLU A 7 -10.50 -30.26 2.96
N VAL A 8 -9.77 -29.88 1.93
CA VAL A 8 -10.04 -28.61 1.23
C VAL A 8 -10.95 -28.94 0.04
N PRO A 9 -12.16 -28.36 -0.04
CA PRO A 9 -13.08 -28.66 -1.13
C PRO A 9 -12.47 -28.31 -2.48
N ARG A 10 -12.42 -29.28 -3.39
CA ARG A 10 -11.91 -29.18 -4.76
C ARG A 10 -12.51 -28.06 -5.63
N ARG A 11 -13.45 -27.28 -5.10
CA ARG A 11 -14.07 -26.15 -5.83
C ARG A 11 -13.18 -24.91 -5.92
N TYR A 12 -12.13 -24.78 -5.10
CA TYR A 12 -11.19 -23.65 -5.17
C TYR A 12 -9.95 -23.93 -6.03
N LEU A 13 -9.75 -25.18 -6.47
CA LEU A 13 -8.59 -25.58 -7.29
C LEU A 13 -8.84 -25.49 -8.81
N LEU A 14 -10.05 -25.14 -9.26
CA LEU A 14 -10.43 -25.16 -10.68
C LEU A 14 -10.29 -23.83 -11.41
N PHE A 15 -9.80 -22.78 -10.77
CA PHE A 15 -9.55 -21.48 -11.42
C PHE A 15 -8.09 -21.22 -11.80
N CYS A 16 -7.16 -22.10 -11.44
CA CYS A 16 -5.72 -21.86 -11.61
C CYS A 16 -5.06 -22.58 -12.80
N THR A 17 -5.82 -23.18 -13.71
CA THR A 17 -5.22 -23.80 -14.91
C THR A 17 -5.93 -23.37 -16.17
N LYS A 18 -5.67 -22.17 -16.65
CA LYS A 18 -5.83 -21.86 -18.08
C LYS A 18 -4.81 -20.84 -18.56
N THR A 19 -3.85 -21.36 -19.28
CA THR A 19 -3.28 -20.83 -20.54
C THR A 19 -2.39 -19.60 -20.42
N ILE A 20 -1.09 -19.86 -20.23
CA ILE A 20 -0.01 -19.00 -20.73
C ILE A 20 -0.12 -19.04 -22.26
N TYR A 21 -0.75 -18.03 -22.87
CA TYR A 21 -0.54 -17.68 -24.25
C TYR A 21 -0.06 -16.23 -24.35
N SER A 22 1.25 -16.12 -24.56
CA SER A 22 1.89 -14.94 -25.09
C SER A 22 1.15 -14.50 -26.37
N LYS A 23 0.45 -13.37 -26.30
CA LYS A 23 0.17 -12.56 -27.48
C LYS A 23 0.94 -11.27 -27.33
N CYS A 24 2.12 -11.23 -27.93
CA CYS A 24 2.72 -9.97 -28.37
C CYS A 24 1.74 -9.28 -29.32
N ILE A 25 1.02 -8.26 -28.83
CA ILE A 25 0.30 -7.32 -29.68
C ILE A 25 1.02 -5.98 -29.53
N SER A 26 1.51 -5.51 -30.65
CA SER A 26 2.11 -4.19 -30.89
C SER A 26 1.27 -3.04 -30.30
N GLY A 27 1.89 -2.18 -29.51
CA GLY A 27 1.36 -0.86 -29.15
C GLY A 27 1.39 -0.59 -27.65
N GLY A 28 2.27 0.32 -27.19
CA GLY A 28 2.27 0.91 -25.86
C GLY A 28 2.57 -0.04 -24.70
N ILE A 29 3.55 0.29 -23.90
CA ILE A 29 3.86 -0.48 -22.68
C ILE A 29 2.69 -0.25 -21.70
N HIS A 30 1.82 -1.24 -21.53
CA HIS A 30 0.75 -1.25 -20.52
C HIS A 30 1.33 -1.62 -19.13
N MET A 31 2.15 -0.76 -18.58
CA MET A 31 2.95 -1.07 -17.39
C MET A 31 2.10 -1.18 -16.13
N LEU A 32 1.25 -0.19 -15.85
CA LEU A 32 0.45 -0.15 -14.63
C LEU A 32 -0.65 -1.22 -14.66
N GLY A 33 -1.26 -1.44 -15.82
CA GLY A 33 -2.23 -2.51 -16.02
C GLY A 33 -1.64 -3.89 -15.78
N THR A 34 -0.40 -4.13 -16.22
CA THR A 34 0.32 -5.39 -15.97
C THR A 34 0.54 -5.62 -14.47
N MET A 35 0.83 -4.58 -13.68
CA MET A 35 0.98 -4.72 -12.23
C MET A 35 -0.30 -5.27 -11.58
N LEU A 36 -1.47 -4.76 -11.97
CA LEU A 36 -2.77 -5.25 -11.48
C LEU A 36 -3.07 -6.68 -11.98
N GLU A 37 -2.76 -6.98 -13.24
CA GLU A 37 -2.95 -8.31 -13.79
C GLU A 37 -2.10 -9.36 -13.04
N ASN A 38 -0.86 -9.04 -12.70
CA ASN A 38 0.00 -9.90 -11.91
C ASN A 38 -0.56 -10.17 -10.51
N VAL A 39 -1.15 -9.17 -9.84
CA VAL A 39 -1.84 -9.38 -8.55
C VAL A 39 -2.95 -10.41 -8.70
N ARG A 40 -3.79 -10.30 -9.71
CA ARG A 40 -4.92 -11.21 -9.94
C ARG A 40 -4.49 -12.62 -10.34
N ASN A 41 -3.41 -12.72 -11.10
CA ASN A 41 -2.87 -14.01 -11.55
C ASN A 41 -2.17 -14.76 -10.42
N THR A 42 -1.50 -14.06 -9.51
CA THR A 42 -0.71 -14.66 -8.41
C THR A 42 -1.50 -14.82 -7.13
N CYS A 43 -2.60 -14.04 -6.94
CA CYS A 43 -3.43 -14.03 -5.74
C CYS A 43 -2.58 -13.95 -4.45
N PRO A 44 -1.71 -12.93 -4.28
CA PRO A 44 -0.73 -12.91 -3.21
C PRO A 44 -1.39 -12.93 -1.83
N LEU A 45 -0.90 -13.81 -0.96
CA LEU A 45 -1.32 -13.87 0.44
C LEU A 45 -0.57 -12.80 1.22
N VAL A 46 -1.29 -11.86 1.85
CA VAL A 46 -0.73 -10.71 2.56
C VAL A 46 -1.11 -10.75 4.03
N HIS A 47 -0.09 -10.79 4.88
CA HIS A 47 -0.26 -10.62 6.32
C HIS A 47 -0.48 -9.14 6.64
N ASN A 48 -1.50 -8.81 7.44
CA ASN A 48 -1.80 -7.45 7.85
C ASN A 48 -1.84 -7.33 9.38
N ILE A 49 -0.90 -6.56 9.92
CA ILE A 49 -1.00 -6.01 11.27
C ILE A 49 -1.43 -4.55 11.08
N THR A 50 -2.73 -4.32 11.16
CA THR A 50 -3.33 -3.01 10.85
C THR A 50 -4.17 -2.48 12.01
N ASN A 51 -4.72 -1.28 11.85
CA ASN A 51 -5.52 -0.64 12.87
C ASN A 51 -6.97 -1.17 12.87
N TYR A 52 -7.58 -1.24 14.05
CA TYR A 52 -8.94 -1.78 14.22
C TYR A 52 -10.04 -0.88 13.63
N VAL A 53 -9.73 0.38 13.31
CA VAL A 53 -10.69 1.29 12.66
C VAL A 53 -11.00 0.84 11.24
N THR A 54 -10.00 0.29 10.54
CA THR A 54 -10.07 -0.01 9.11
C THR A 54 -9.77 -1.46 8.76
N VAL A 55 -9.63 -2.34 9.75
CA VAL A 55 -9.23 -3.74 9.54
C VAL A 55 -10.11 -4.48 8.54
N ASN A 56 -11.43 -4.30 8.61
CA ASN A 56 -12.36 -4.93 7.67
C ASN A 56 -12.22 -4.37 6.24
N ASP A 57 -12.04 -3.08 6.12
CA ASP A 57 -11.86 -2.42 4.82
C ASP A 57 -10.54 -2.83 4.16
N CYS A 58 -9.46 -2.99 4.94
CA CYS A 58 -8.18 -3.51 4.45
C CYS A 58 -8.31 -4.94 3.92
N ALA A 59 -9.07 -5.80 4.60
CA ALA A 59 -9.34 -7.15 4.12
C ALA A 59 -10.16 -7.13 2.81
N ASN A 60 -11.21 -6.31 2.74
CA ASN A 60 -12.06 -6.24 1.56
C ASN A 60 -11.35 -5.65 0.34
N ILE A 61 -10.49 -4.63 0.50
CA ILE A 61 -9.75 -4.06 -0.62
C ILE A 61 -8.70 -5.04 -1.17
N LEU A 62 -8.09 -5.87 -0.31
CA LEU A 62 -7.19 -6.93 -0.75
C LEU A 62 -7.93 -7.98 -1.58
N LEU A 63 -9.10 -8.43 -1.14
CA LEU A 63 -9.94 -9.33 -1.92
C LEU A 63 -10.36 -8.69 -3.25
N ALA A 64 -10.74 -7.41 -3.23
CA ALA A 64 -11.16 -6.67 -4.41
C ALA A 64 -10.04 -6.54 -5.46
N CYS A 65 -8.81 -6.28 -5.06
CA CYS A 65 -7.70 -6.18 -6.02
C CYS A 65 -7.20 -7.55 -6.52
N GLY A 66 -7.64 -8.65 -5.91
CA GLY A 66 -7.24 -10.03 -6.28
C GLY A 66 -6.22 -10.67 -5.35
N GLY A 67 -5.87 -10.03 -4.23
CA GLY A 67 -5.05 -10.60 -3.17
C GLY A 67 -5.86 -11.40 -2.15
N SER A 68 -5.19 -12.00 -1.19
CA SER A 68 -5.78 -12.76 -0.08
C SER A 68 -5.26 -12.22 1.26
N PRO A 69 -6.13 -11.70 2.14
CA PRO A 69 -5.70 -11.15 3.43
C PRO A 69 -5.61 -12.20 4.52
N ILE A 70 -4.62 -12.09 5.41
CA ILE A 70 -4.64 -12.65 6.75
C ILE A 70 -4.48 -11.51 7.75
N MET A 71 -5.42 -11.41 8.70
CA MET A 71 -5.43 -10.41 9.76
C MET A 71 -5.02 -11.10 11.07
N ALA A 72 -3.73 -10.99 11.44
CA ALA A 72 -3.19 -11.63 12.63
C ALA A 72 -2.23 -10.67 13.35
N ASP A 73 -2.47 -10.40 14.62
CA ASP A 73 -1.69 -9.43 15.40
C ASP A 73 -1.25 -9.93 16.78
N ASP A 74 -1.49 -11.22 17.08
CA ASP A 74 -0.98 -11.84 18.31
C ASP A 74 0.49 -12.25 18.16
N GLN A 75 1.29 -11.99 19.20
CA GLN A 75 2.71 -12.34 19.24
C GLN A 75 2.97 -13.83 19.06
N ALA A 76 2.05 -14.68 19.52
CA ALA A 76 2.21 -16.12 19.47
C ALA A 76 2.17 -16.69 18.05
N GLU A 77 1.51 -16.00 17.12
CA GLU A 77 1.34 -16.47 15.73
C GLU A 77 1.95 -15.55 14.68
N ALA A 78 2.29 -14.29 15.00
CA ALA A 78 2.69 -13.28 14.03
C ALA A 78 3.81 -13.73 13.09
N ALA A 79 4.86 -14.37 13.62
CA ALA A 79 5.97 -14.87 12.81
C ALA A 79 5.59 -16.11 11.97
N GLU A 80 4.73 -16.99 12.50
CA GLU A 80 4.24 -18.18 11.79
C GLU A 80 3.34 -17.76 10.60
N ILE A 81 2.40 -16.85 10.84
CA ILE A 81 1.53 -16.30 9.79
C ILE A 81 2.35 -15.56 8.73
N THR A 82 3.34 -14.75 9.11
CA THR A 82 4.23 -14.11 8.14
C THR A 82 4.95 -15.12 7.27
N SER A 83 5.31 -16.29 7.83
CA SER A 83 6.06 -17.33 7.10
C SER A 83 5.26 -17.99 5.99
N ILE A 84 3.94 -18.06 6.09
CA ILE A 84 3.05 -18.62 5.05
C ILE A 84 2.54 -17.56 4.08
N CYS A 85 2.72 -16.27 4.37
CA CYS A 85 2.35 -15.16 3.51
C CYS A 85 3.49 -14.78 2.57
N GLY A 86 3.17 -14.10 1.46
CA GLY A 86 4.17 -13.58 0.52
C GLY A 86 4.54 -12.10 0.76
N GLY A 87 3.78 -11.38 1.58
CA GLY A 87 4.01 -9.97 1.90
C GLY A 87 3.40 -9.58 3.24
N LEU A 88 3.85 -8.44 3.77
CA LEU A 88 3.43 -7.92 5.08
C LEU A 88 3.08 -6.44 4.99
N ASN A 89 1.95 -6.06 5.57
CA ASN A 89 1.56 -4.67 5.81
C ASN A 89 1.56 -4.38 7.32
N ILE A 90 2.31 -3.37 7.75
CA ILE A 90 2.37 -2.87 9.12
C ILE A 90 1.80 -1.46 9.15
N ASN A 91 0.70 -1.26 9.89
CA ASN A 91 0.03 0.02 10.07
C ASN A 91 -0.07 0.36 11.56
N ILE A 92 0.45 1.52 11.96
CA ILE A 92 0.56 1.92 13.37
C ILE A 92 -0.61 2.79 13.86
N GLY A 93 -1.76 2.77 13.17
CA GLY A 93 -2.89 3.68 13.45
C GLY A 93 -3.55 3.52 14.82
N THR A 94 -3.49 2.33 15.41
CA THR A 94 -4.05 2.05 16.75
C THR A 94 -3.10 1.17 17.57
N LEU A 95 -1.91 1.71 17.85
CA LEU A 95 -0.88 0.99 18.61
C LEU A 95 -1.34 0.63 20.03
N ASN A 96 -0.93 -0.55 20.46
CA ASN A 96 -1.07 -1.00 21.84
C ASN A 96 0.11 -1.92 22.22
N SER A 97 0.23 -2.23 23.51
CA SER A 97 1.33 -3.02 24.07
C SER A 97 1.39 -4.47 23.54
N GLN A 98 0.33 -4.98 22.96
CA GLN A 98 0.26 -6.33 22.39
C GLN A 98 0.69 -6.35 20.93
N THR A 99 0.22 -5.39 20.12
CA THR A 99 0.48 -5.37 18.69
C THR A 99 1.88 -4.86 18.33
N ILE A 100 2.48 -3.96 19.15
CA ILE A 100 3.83 -3.44 18.89
C ILE A 100 4.87 -4.58 18.78
N PRO A 101 5.01 -5.51 19.74
CA PRO A 101 5.94 -6.62 19.60
C PRO A 101 5.66 -7.52 18.39
N SER A 102 4.39 -7.74 18.06
CA SER A 102 3.98 -8.53 16.88
C SER A 102 4.48 -7.92 15.58
N MET A 103 4.45 -6.57 15.45
CA MET A 103 4.99 -5.86 14.29
C MET A 103 6.49 -6.13 14.09
N PHE A 104 7.28 -6.13 15.18
CA PHE A 104 8.70 -6.44 15.11
C PHE A 104 8.96 -7.91 14.77
N LEU A 105 8.23 -8.85 15.37
CA LEU A 105 8.35 -10.28 15.08
C LEU A 105 8.01 -10.57 13.61
N ALA A 106 6.87 -10.09 13.15
CA ALA A 106 6.44 -10.25 11.76
C ALA A 106 7.41 -9.60 10.77
N GLY A 107 7.83 -8.35 11.04
CA GLY A 107 8.75 -7.61 10.16
C GLY A 107 10.12 -8.29 10.03
N LYS A 108 10.71 -8.76 11.13
CA LYS A 108 11.98 -9.52 11.12
C LYS A 108 11.83 -10.84 10.37
N GLN A 109 10.72 -11.54 10.58
CA GLN A 109 10.44 -12.79 9.87
C GLN A 109 10.25 -12.54 8.37
N ALA A 110 9.52 -11.51 7.96
CA ALA A 110 9.37 -11.13 6.56
C ALA A 110 10.73 -10.80 5.91
N ASN A 111 11.59 -10.04 6.61
CA ASN A 111 12.93 -9.73 6.13
C ASN A 111 13.82 -10.98 5.99
N ALA A 112 13.73 -11.93 6.91
CA ALA A 112 14.47 -13.20 6.84
C ALA A 112 14.05 -14.05 5.62
N LEU A 113 12.79 -13.94 5.22
CA LEU A 113 12.21 -14.62 4.06
C LEU A 113 12.26 -13.81 2.76
N HIS A 114 12.83 -12.61 2.79
CA HIS A 114 12.86 -11.66 1.66
C HIS A 114 11.47 -11.27 1.14
N HIS A 115 10.44 -11.30 2.01
CA HIS A 115 9.10 -10.83 1.67
C HIS A 115 9.04 -9.29 1.73
N PRO A 116 8.34 -8.62 0.80
CA PRO A 116 8.15 -7.18 0.85
C PRO A 116 7.33 -6.79 2.08
N VAL A 117 7.77 -5.72 2.75
CA VAL A 117 7.08 -5.14 3.91
C VAL A 117 6.69 -3.71 3.58
N VAL A 118 5.43 -3.35 3.83
CA VAL A 118 4.91 -1.98 3.74
C VAL A 118 4.75 -1.40 5.15
N LEU A 119 5.21 -0.17 5.34
CA LEU A 119 4.96 0.61 6.55
C LEU A 119 3.94 1.72 6.24
N ASP A 120 2.90 1.78 7.06
CA ASP A 120 1.95 2.89 7.12
C ASP A 120 2.07 3.57 8.49
N PRO A 121 2.85 4.67 8.61
CA PRO A 121 3.18 5.31 9.87
C PRO A 121 2.08 6.26 10.35
N VAL A 122 0.83 5.82 10.31
CA VAL A 122 -0.36 6.63 10.64
C VAL A 122 -0.18 7.40 11.94
N GLY A 123 -0.18 8.73 11.82
CA GLY A 123 -0.09 9.64 12.96
C GLY A 123 1.31 9.72 13.59
N ALA A 124 2.38 9.35 12.89
CA ALA A 124 3.73 9.72 13.26
C ALA A 124 3.82 11.25 13.34
N GLY A 125 4.40 11.77 14.42
CA GLY A 125 4.37 13.19 14.77
C GLY A 125 3.22 13.59 15.71
N ALA A 126 2.10 12.89 15.70
CA ALA A 126 0.96 13.22 16.55
C ALA A 126 1.10 12.75 18.01
N SER A 127 1.90 11.71 18.26
CA SER A 127 2.19 11.25 19.62
C SER A 127 3.59 10.65 19.73
N LYS A 128 4.18 10.73 20.92
CA LYS A 128 5.48 10.15 21.23
C LYS A 128 5.51 8.64 20.93
N LEU A 129 4.49 7.91 21.36
CA LEU A 129 4.42 6.46 21.16
C LEU A 129 4.48 6.10 19.67
N ARG A 130 3.69 6.76 18.81
CA ARG A 130 3.65 6.48 17.37
C ARG A 130 4.98 6.82 16.71
N THR A 131 5.52 7.99 17.02
CA THR A 131 6.78 8.47 16.45
C THR A 131 7.95 7.56 16.80
N GLU A 132 8.12 7.23 18.09
CA GLU A 132 9.19 6.36 18.56
C GLU A 132 9.04 4.93 18.03
N THR A 133 7.80 4.41 17.94
CA THR A 133 7.58 3.08 17.36
C THR A 133 7.92 3.07 15.87
N ALA A 134 7.52 4.09 15.12
CA ALA A 134 7.83 4.18 13.70
C ALA A 134 9.34 4.26 13.44
N TRP A 135 10.09 5.06 14.23
CA TRP A 135 11.55 5.11 14.12
C TRP A 135 12.22 3.78 14.44
N LYS A 136 11.81 3.11 15.53
CA LYS A 136 12.35 1.78 15.87
C LYS A 136 12.05 0.73 14.79
N LEU A 137 10.86 0.78 14.19
CA LEU A 137 10.53 -0.10 13.08
C LEU A 137 11.47 0.13 11.89
N LEU A 138 11.78 1.40 11.56
CA LEU A 138 12.74 1.74 10.49
C LEU A 138 14.17 1.32 10.81
N GLU A 139 14.58 1.33 12.08
CA GLU A 139 15.91 0.88 12.50
C GLU A 139 16.09 -0.63 12.41
N GLU A 140 15.03 -1.40 12.68
CA GLU A 140 15.12 -2.86 12.83
C GLU A 140 14.60 -3.66 11.64
N ILE A 141 13.79 -3.03 10.76
CA ILE A 141 13.10 -3.69 9.64
C ILE A 141 13.40 -2.97 8.34
N ARG A 142 13.72 -3.73 7.29
CA ARG A 142 13.82 -3.20 5.92
C ARG A 142 12.44 -3.20 5.29
N PHE A 143 11.99 -2.04 4.84
CA PHE A 143 10.72 -1.87 4.15
C PHE A 143 10.91 -1.82 2.63
N ALA A 144 10.01 -2.45 1.88
CA ALA A 144 9.94 -2.32 0.43
C ALA A 144 9.23 -1.02 0.04
N CYS A 145 8.26 -0.59 0.85
CA CYS A 145 7.57 0.69 0.66
C CYS A 145 7.20 1.31 2.01
N ILE A 146 7.32 2.63 2.11
CA ILE A 146 6.81 3.44 3.22
C ILE A 146 5.78 4.39 2.63
N ARG A 147 4.52 4.28 3.09
CA ARG A 147 3.43 5.08 2.59
C ARG A 147 2.82 5.93 3.71
N GLY A 148 2.73 7.24 3.52
CA GLY A 148 2.12 8.17 4.48
C GLY A 148 1.71 9.48 3.81
N ASN A 149 1.16 10.42 4.59
CA ASN A 149 1.06 11.80 4.14
C ASN A 149 2.43 12.51 4.27
N ILE A 150 2.54 13.71 3.72
CA ILE A 150 3.81 14.45 3.72
C ILE A 150 4.33 14.71 5.15
N SER A 151 3.46 15.02 6.11
CA SER A 151 3.84 15.28 7.50
C SER A 151 4.36 14.02 8.21
N GLU A 152 3.73 12.87 8.00
CA GLU A 152 4.19 11.58 8.51
C GLU A 152 5.56 11.21 7.95
N ILE A 153 5.77 11.37 6.66
CA ILE A 153 7.06 11.06 5.99
C ILE A 153 8.16 12.03 6.45
N LYS A 154 7.88 13.33 6.57
CA LYS A 154 8.83 14.32 7.15
C LYS A 154 9.21 13.94 8.57
N THR A 155 8.24 13.55 9.41
CA THR A 155 8.50 13.10 10.78
C THR A 155 9.44 11.89 10.80
N LEU A 156 9.23 10.90 9.93
CA LEU A 156 10.14 9.75 9.82
C LEU A 156 11.55 10.17 9.39
N ALA A 157 11.65 11.04 8.40
CA ALA A 157 12.93 11.52 7.89
C ALA A 157 13.71 12.31 8.96
N SER A 158 13.06 13.06 9.85
CA SER A 158 13.71 13.82 10.92
C SER A 158 14.40 12.95 11.95
N GLY A 159 13.87 11.76 12.24
CA GLY A 159 14.47 10.79 13.18
C GLY A 159 15.74 10.14 12.65
N SER A 160 15.97 10.14 11.33
CA SER A 160 17.18 9.60 10.72
C SER A 160 18.42 10.50 10.84
N GLY A 161 18.35 11.60 11.60
CA GLY A 161 19.46 12.52 11.84
C GLY A 161 19.88 13.38 10.66
N THR A 162 19.09 13.41 9.59
CA THR A 162 19.52 13.94 8.28
C THR A 162 18.78 15.16 7.77
N THR A 163 17.74 15.64 8.49
CA THR A 163 16.99 16.82 8.06
C THR A 163 17.29 18.03 8.97
N LYS A 164 18.32 18.80 8.64
CA LYS A 164 18.42 20.19 9.07
C LYS A 164 17.42 20.98 8.22
N GLY A 165 16.30 21.42 8.81
CA GLY A 165 15.43 22.44 8.23
C GLY A 165 14.10 21.97 7.62
N VAL A 166 13.63 20.76 7.88
CA VAL A 166 12.28 20.34 7.49
C VAL A 166 11.39 20.33 8.74
N ASP A 167 10.83 21.48 9.09
CA ASP A 167 9.78 21.55 10.10
C ASP A 167 8.53 20.86 9.57
N ALA A 168 8.01 19.88 10.33
CA ALA A 168 6.75 19.22 10.02
C ALA A 168 5.60 20.16 10.42
N ASP A 169 5.24 21.06 9.54
CA ASP A 169 4.07 21.92 9.72
C ASP A 169 2.82 21.16 9.23
N ALA A 170 1.75 21.19 10.03
CA ALA A 170 0.49 20.53 9.68
C ALA A 170 -0.19 21.12 8.42
N ALA A 171 0.36 22.21 7.89
CA ALA A 171 -0.08 22.88 6.67
C ALA A 171 0.67 22.42 5.40
N ASP A 172 1.58 21.46 5.50
CA ASP A 172 2.36 20.98 4.35
C ASP A 172 1.50 20.12 3.42
N GLU A 173 0.99 20.74 2.39
CA GLU A 173 0.33 20.07 1.27
C GLU A 173 1.28 20.04 0.07
N VAL A 174 1.27 18.94 -0.69
CA VAL A 174 1.97 18.87 -1.97
C VAL A 174 1.17 19.64 -3.01
N THR A 175 1.76 20.70 -3.55
CA THR A 175 1.15 21.57 -4.55
C THR A 175 2.03 21.62 -5.80
N GLU A 176 1.52 22.14 -6.91
CA GLU A 176 2.34 22.33 -8.13
C GLU A 176 3.54 23.28 -7.88
N GLU A 177 3.43 24.21 -6.92
CA GLU A 177 4.46 25.20 -6.62
C GLU A 177 5.66 24.60 -5.87
N ASN A 178 5.43 23.59 -4.99
CA ASN A 178 6.48 22.96 -4.20
C ASN A 178 6.84 21.54 -4.68
N LEU A 179 6.27 21.09 -5.79
CA LEU A 179 6.37 19.71 -6.27
C LEU A 179 7.82 19.27 -6.49
N ASP A 180 8.67 20.11 -7.10
CA ASP A 180 10.07 19.77 -7.37
C ASP A 180 10.88 19.59 -6.07
N ASP A 181 10.67 20.46 -5.08
CA ASP A 181 11.32 20.35 -3.77
C ASP A 181 10.89 19.11 -3.03
N VAL A 182 9.59 18.78 -3.06
CA VAL A 182 9.07 17.57 -2.42
C VAL A 182 9.57 16.32 -3.14
N VAL A 183 9.61 16.30 -4.46
CA VAL A 183 10.19 15.17 -5.23
C VAL A 183 11.65 14.96 -4.87
N ALA A 184 12.46 16.03 -4.76
CA ALA A 184 13.86 15.93 -4.36
C ALA A 184 13.99 15.35 -2.93
N PHE A 185 13.18 15.81 -1.99
CA PHE A 185 13.13 15.29 -0.62
C PHE A 185 12.75 13.81 -0.59
N VAL A 186 11.72 13.40 -1.34
CA VAL A 186 11.25 12.01 -1.37
C VAL A 186 12.32 11.07 -1.94
N LYS A 187 12.98 11.46 -3.02
CA LYS A 187 14.11 10.70 -3.62
C LYS A 187 15.28 10.56 -2.64
N GLU A 188 15.62 11.63 -1.94
CA GLU A 188 16.69 11.60 -0.93
C GLU A 188 16.33 10.62 0.21
N PHE A 189 15.09 10.67 0.71
CA PHE A 189 14.65 9.77 1.76
C PHE A 189 14.55 8.32 1.29
N ALA A 190 14.09 8.08 0.06
CA ALA A 190 14.12 6.76 -0.57
C ALA A 190 15.55 6.21 -0.68
N GLY A 191 16.51 7.03 -1.09
CA GLY A 191 17.93 6.64 -1.13
C GLY A 191 18.53 6.27 0.23
N LYS A 192 18.07 6.93 1.31
CA LYS A 192 18.51 6.64 2.68
C LYS A 192 17.92 5.36 3.24
N THR A 193 16.66 5.10 2.97
CA THR A 193 15.93 3.93 3.50
C THR A 193 16.07 2.69 2.61
N GLY A 194 16.37 2.88 1.34
CA GLY A 194 16.32 1.82 0.31
C GLY A 194 14.89 1.38 -0.03
N ALA A 195 13.88 2.09 0.46
CA ALA A 195 12.48 1.81 0.23
C ALA A 195 11.88 2.73 -0.85
N VAL A 196 10.85 2.27 -1.53
CA VAL A 196 9.95 3.15 -2.27
C VAL A 196 9.19 4.02 -1.26
N ILE A 197 9.16 5.32 -1.48
CA ILE A 197 8.40 6.24 -0.65
C ILE A 197 7.14 6.68 -1.41
N ALA A 198 5.97 6.49 -0.79
CA ALA A 198 4.70 6.90 -1.35
C ALA A 198 4.04 7.96 -0.45
N ILE A 199 4.07 9.20 -0.87
CA ILE A 199 3.35 10.30 -0.23
C ILE A 199 1.99 10.44 -0.88
N THR A 200 0.93 10.51 -0.07
CA THR A 200 -0.43 10.73 -0.57
C THR A 200 -1.01 12.04 -0.07
N GLY A 201 -1.68 12.77 -0.97
CA GLY A 201 -2.25 14.08 -0.73
C GLY A 201 -3.10 14.57 -1.91
N ALA A 202 -3.06 15.85 -2.23
CA ALA A 202 -3.70 16.40 -3.42
C ALA A 202 -2.96 15.98 -4.70
N ILE A 203 -1.63 15.92 -4.64
CA ILE A 203 -0.77 15.27 -5.63
C ILE A 203 -0.04 14.15 -4.88
N ASP A 204 -0.16 12.93 -5.36
CA ASP A 204 0.57 11.79 -4.78
C ASP A 204 1.95 11.69 -5.44
N ILE A 205 2.97 11.34 -4.64
CA ILE A 205 4.34 11.12 -5.13
C ILE A 205 4.77 9.71 -4.74
N VAL A 206 5.18 8.92 -5.71
CA VAL A 206 5.76 7.59 -5.48
C VAL A 206 7.16 7.56 -6.09
N ALA A 207 8.19 7.43 -5.26
CA ALA A 207 9.57 7.54 -5.73
C ALA A 207 10.52 6.50 -5.09
N ASP A 208 11.51 6.12 -5.86
CA ASP A 208 12.79 5.58 -5.39
C ASP A 208 13.86 6.69 -5.38
N SER A 209 15.14 6.32 -5.28
CA SER A 209 16.24 7.30 -5.27
C SER A 209 16.49 7.99 -6.63
N GLU A 210 15.97 7.43 -7.72
CA GLU A 210 16.28 7.88 -9.08
C GLU A 210 15.07 8.49 -9.79
N LYS A 211 13.89 7.92 -9.57
CA LYS A 211 12.69 8.19 -10.36
C LYS A 211 11.49 8.47 -9.46
N ALA A 212 10.62 9.37 -9.86
CA ALA A 212 9.37 9.68 -9.18
C ALA A 212 8.18 9.69 -10.15
N TYR A 213 7.07 9.11 -9.70
CA TYR A 213 5.74 9.27 -10.29
C TYR A 213 4.99 10.33 -9.50
N CYS A 214 4.58 11.42 -10.17
CA CYS A 214 3.69 12.44 -9.61
C CYS A 214 2.29 12.17 -10.15
N ILE A 215 1.37 11.74 -9.28
CA ILE A 215 0.08 11.17 -9.64
C ILE A 215 -1.04 12.15 -9.24
N ARG A 216 -1.98 12.38 -10.14
CA ARG A 216 -3.12 13.32 -9.96
C ARG A 216 -4.48 12.62 -10.03
N ASN A 217 -4.50 11.32 -9.79
CA ASN A 217 -5.75 10.60 -9.61
C ASN A 217 -6.30 10.83 -8.21
N GLY A 218 -7.61 10.81 -8.09
CA GLY A 218 -8.33 10.93 -6.83
C GLY A 218 -9.44 11.96 -6.89
N HIS A 219 -10.20 12.03 -5.81
CA HIS A 219 -11.28 13.00 -5.65
C HIS A 219 -11.29 13.55 -4.21
N PRO A 220 -11.55 14.86 -3.99
CA PRO A 220 -11.54 15.46 -2.65
C PRO A 220 -12.47 14.77 -1.64
N MET A 221 -13.53 14.11 -2.10
CA MET A 221 -14.42 13.34 -1.23
C MET A 221 -13.72 12.17 -0.53
N MET A 222 -12.60 11.65 -1.05
CA MET A 222 -11.83 10.59 -0.41
C MET A 222 -11.33 10.99 0.99
N SER A 223 -11.10 12.28 1.24
CA SER A 223 -10.71 12.79 2.55
C SER A 223 -11.87 12.77 3.58
N ARG A 224 -13.11 12.59 3.14
CA ARG A 224 -14.29 12.55 4.01
C ARG A 224 -14.65 11.14 4.50
N ILE A 225 -13.96 10.12 4.04
CA ILE A 225 -14.12 8.75 4.50
C ILE A 225 -12.82 8.28 5.15
N THR A 226 -12.95 7.55 6.25
CA THR A 226 -11.77 7.00 6.94
C THR A 226 -11.24 5.78 6.20
N GLY A 227 -9.94 5.60 6.24
CA GLY A 227 -9.30 4.34 5.88
C GLY A 227 -8.86 4.17 4.43
N THR A 228 -9.10 5.11 3.51
CA THR A 228 -8.60 5.02 2.13
C THR A 228 -7.08 4.84 2.09
N GLY A 229 -6.35 5.54 2.94
CA GLY A 229 -4.90 5.37 3.09
C GLY A 229 -4.51 3.99 3.60
N CYS A 230 -5.16 3.50 4.66
CA CYS A 230 -4.88 2.17 5.22
C CYS A 230 -5.20 1.05 4.20
N GLN A 231 -6.29 1.19 3.45
CA GLN A 231 -6.63 0.30 2.34
C GLN A 231 -5.54 0.32 1.25
N LEU A 232 -5.06 1.51 0.88
CA LEU A 232 -3.98 1.66 -0.09
C LEU A 232 -2.70 0.97 0.38
N SER A 233 -2.32 1.11 1.65
CA SER A 233 -1.13 0.44 2.19
C SER A 233 -1.24 -1.08 2.12
N ALA A 234 -2.40 -1.64 2.49
CA ALA A 234 -2.67 -3.07 2.35
C ALA A 234 -2.63 -3.53 0.88
N MET A 235 -3.24 -2.77 -0.03
CA MET A 235 -3.22 -3.05 -1.47
C MET A 235 -1.80 -2.94 -2.04
N THR A 236 -1.01 -1.95 -1.62
CA THR A 236 0.39 -1.79 -2.04
C THR A 236 1.22 -3.03 -1.67
N ALA A 237 0.99 -3.63 -0.51
CA ALA A 237 1.67 -4.88 -0.14
C ALA A 237 1.36 -6.03 -1.12
N ALA A 238 0.11 -6.15 -1.60
CA ALA A 238 -0.25 -7.14 -2.61
C ALA A 238 0.43 -6.85 -3.96
N PHE A 239 0.45 -5.58 -4.39
CA PHE A 239 1.10 -5.18 -5.64
C PHE A 239 2.61 -5.45 -5.61
N LEU A 240 3.30 -5.13 -4.52
CA LEU A 240 4.72 -5.40 -4.34
C LEU A 240 5.02 -6.91 -4.33
N THR A 241 4.18 -7.69 -3.65
CA THR A 241 4.32 -9.15 -3.59
C THR A 241 4.20 -9.80 -4.97
N ALA A 242 3.27 -9.32 -5.78
CA ALA A 242 3.02 -9.83 -7.13
C ALA A 242 4.05 -9.33 -8.17
N ASN A 243 4.79 -8.27 -7.86
CA ASN A 243 5.71 -7.59 -8.80
C ASN A 243 7.09 -7.33 -8.16
N PRO A 244 7.80 -8.33 -7.68
CA PRO A 244 9.01 -8.16 -6.85
C PRO A 244 10.19 -7.51 -7.57
N THR A 245 10.21 -7.53 -8.90
CA THR A 245 11.30 -6.93 -9.71
C THR A 245 11.05 -5.48 -10.10
N GLN A 246 9.86 -4.95 -9.84
CA GLN A 246 9.43 -3.59 -10.23
C GLN A 246 8.69 -2.90 -9.07
N PRO A 247 9.33 -2.73 -7.89
CA PRO A 247 8.65 -2.23 -6.70
C PRO A 247 8.13 -0.79 -6.85
N LEU A 248 8.84 0.06 -7.57
CA LEU A 248 8.42 1.45 -7.82
C LEU A 248 7.14 1.49 -8.67
N GLU A 249 7.12 0.75 -9.77
CA GLU A 249 5.97 0.66 -10.68
C GLU A 249 4.78 -0.01 -10.01
N ALA A 250 5.02 -1.03 -9.19
CA ALA A 250 3.98 -1.71 -8.41
C ALA A 250 3.31 -0.75 -7.41
N ALA A 251 4.09 0.02 -6.67
CA ALA A 251 3.57 1.02 -5.74
C ALA A 251 2.82 2.15 -6.48
N ALA A 252 3.37 2.66 -7.59
CA ALA A 252 2.71 3.66 -8.42
C ALA A 252 1.37 3.16 -8.99
N ALA A 253 1.31 1.90 -9.46
CA ALA A 253 0.08 1.29 -9.94
C ALA A 253 -0.99 1.18 -8.84
N ALA A 254 -0.59 0.81 -7.61
CA ALA A 254 -1.52 0.76 -6.47
C ALA A 254 -2.10 2.15 -6.16
N VAL A 255 -1.26 3.20 -6.16
CA VAL A 255 -1.71 4.59 -5.91
C VAL A 255 -2.64 5.06 -7.03
N CYS A 256 -2.27 4.88 -8.31
CA CYS A 256 -3.13 5.21 -9.45
C CYS A 256 -4.47 4.47 -9.39
N ALA A 257 -4.46 3.16 -9.06
CA ALA A 257 -5.67 2.36 -8.96
C ALA A 257 -6.61 2.88 -7.87
N MET A 258 -6.09 3.18 -6.68
CA MET A 258 -6.88 3.73 -5.58
C MET A 258 -7.47 5.10 -5.92
N GLY A 259 -6.66 6.00 -6.46
CA GLY A 259 -7.13 7.34 -6.86
C GLY A 259 -8.19 7.26 -7.97
N TYR A 260 -7.95 6.46 -8.99
CA TYR A 260 -8.91 6.27 -10.08
C TYR A 260 -10.21 5.60 -9.61
N ALA A 261 -10.12 4.63 -8.69
CA ALA A 261 -11.29 4.04 -8.05
C ALA A 261 -12.11 5.09 -7.29
N GLY A 262 -11.46 6.05 -6.63
CA GLY A 262 -12.11 7.21 -6.01
C GLY A 262 -12.88 8.08 -7.00
N GLU A 263 -12.32 8.33 -8.19
CA GLU A 263 -13.00 9.06 -9.28
C GLU A 263 -14.23 8.29 -9.80
N ILE A 264 -14.07 6.98 -10.09
CA ILE A 264 -15.16 6.11 -10.56
C ILE A 264 -16.27 6.05 -9.51
N ALA A 265 -15.91 5.86 -8.24
CA ALA A 265 -16.87 5.79 -7.14
C ALA A 265 -17.65 7.09 -6.97
N HIS A 266 -16.97 8.25 -7.10
CA HIS A 266 -17.63 9.55 -7.03
C HIS A 266 -18.63 9.75 -8.18
N ALA A 267 -18.26 9.38 -9.40
CA ALA A 267 -19.14 9.48 -10.57
C ALA A 267 -20.39 8.57 -10.47
N ARG A 268 -20.35 7.54 -9.62
CA ARG A 268 -21.47 6.62 -9.37
C ARG A 268 -22.48 7.15 -8.33
N LEU A 269 -22.09 8.14 -7.50
CA LEU A 269 -22.95 8.63 -6.42
C LEU A 269 -24.26 9.27 -6.95
N SER A 270 -25.34 9.00 -6.24
CA SER A 270 -26.65 9.64 -6.38
C SER A 270 -26.88 10.62 -5.22
N GLU A 271 -27.98 11.39 -5.28
CA GLU A 271 -28.36 12.36 -4.23
C GLU A 271 -28.59 11.70 -2.85
N LEU A 272 -28.91 10.41 -2.81
CA LEU A 272 -29.17 9.67 -1.57
C LEU A 272 -27.92 8.97 -1.02
N ASP A 273 -26.82 8.98 -1.74
CA ASP A 273 -25.57 8.33 -1.34
C ASP A 273 -24.73 9.25 -0.44
N GLY A 274 -24.07 8.63 0.54
CA GLY A 274 -23.18 9.30 1.48
C GLY A 274 -21.83 8.59 1.60
N ASN A 275 -21.15 8.82 2.73
CA ASN A 275 -19.83 8.28 3.01
C ASN A 275 -19.77 6.75 2.94
N ALA A 276 -20.81 6.05 3.41
CA ALA A 276 -20.84 4.59 3.40
C ALA A 276 -20.91 4.04 1.97
N SER A 277 -21.80 4.60 1.14
CA SER A 277 -21.90 4.22 -0.28
C SER A 277 -20.59 4.51 -1.00
N TYR A 278 -20.02 5.71 -0.82
CA TYR A 278 -18.78 6.10 -1.47
C TYR A 278 -17.62 5.15 -1.12
N ARG A 279 -17.44 4.82 0.17
CA ARG A 279 -16.44 3.83 0.60
C ARG A 279 -16.63 2.48 -0.09
N ASN A 280 -17.86 1.97 -0.11
CA ASN A 280 -18.16 0.70 -0.76
C ASN A 280 -17.95 0.76 -2.28
N TYR A 281 -18.30 1.88 -2.92
CA TYR A 281 -18.09 2.06 -4.35
C TYR A 281 -16.62 2.13 -4.74
N ILE A 282 -15.72 2.60 -3.87
CA ILE A 282 -14.27 2.50 -4.10
C ILE A 282 -13.83 1.03 -4.14
N ILE A 283 -14.27 0.22 -3.19
CA ILE A 283 -13.95 -1.22 -3.15
C ILE A 283 -14.53 -1.94 -4.39
N ASP A 284 -15.77 -1.64 -4.76
CA ASP A 284 -16.39 -2.15 -5.99
C ASP A 284 -15.60 -1.73 -7.25
N ALA A 285 -15.13 -0.47 -7.29
CA ALA A 285 -14.38 0.04 -8.42
C ALA A 285 -13.03 -0.69 -8.57
N ILE A 286 -12.32 -0.97 -7.48
CA ILE A 286 -11.10 -1.79 -7.50
C ILE A 286 -11.41 -3.21 -7.99
N CYS A 287 -12.49 -3.82 -7.49
CA CYS A 287 -12.90 -5.17 -7.88
C CYS A 287 -13.17 -5.29 -9.39
N ASN A 288 -13.85 -4.29 -9.95
CA ASN A 288 -14.26 -4.29 -11.36
C ASN A 288 -13.24 -3.64 -12.32
N MET A 289 -12.19 -3.00 -11.81
CA MET A 289 -11.17 -2.32 -12.61
C MET A 289 -10.42 -3.31 -13.51
N THR A 290 -10.41 -3.10 -14.82
CA THR A 290 -9.57 -3.91 -15.71
C THR A 290 -8.16 -3.31 -15.84
N PRO A 291 -7.15 -4.12 -16.24
CA PRO A 291 -5.80 -3.60 -16.53
C PRO A 291 -5.82 -2.43 -17.53
N GLU A 292 -6.63 -2.53 -18.58
CA GLU A 292 -6.77 -1.49 -19.60
C GLU A 292 -7.43 -0.23 -19.06
N GLN A 293 -8.38 -0.36 -18.13
CA GLN A 293 -9.00 0.79 -17.46
C GLN A 293 -8.00 1.51 -16.57
N LEU A 294 -7.19 0.77 -15.79
CA LEU A 294 -6.13 1.36 -14.98
C LEU A 294 -5.13 2.12 -15.84
N GLU A 295 -4.65 1.50 -16.91
CA GLU A 295 -3.68 2.12 -17.81
C GLU A 295 -4.19 3.43 -18.44
N LYS A 296 -5.46 3.45 -18.88
CA LYS A 296 -6.08 4.62 -19.50
C LYS A 296 -6.50 5.70 -18.49
N GLY A 297 -6.87 5.27 -17.26
CA GLY A 297 -7.35 6.16 -16.20
C GLY A 297 -6.25 6.80 -15.38
N ALA A 298 -5.03 6.26 -15.42
CA ALA A 298 -3.90 6.77 -14.67
C ALA A 298 -3.48 8.15 -15.19
N LYS A 299 -3.34 9.11 -14.26
CA LYS A 299 -2.94 10.50 -14.51
C LYS A 299 -1.64 10.77 -13.78
N TYR A 300 -0.52 10.56 -14.44
CA TYR A 300 0.79 10.76 -13.83
C TYR A 300 1.80 11.37 -14.80
N GLU A 301 2.83 11.96 -14.24
CA GLU A 301 4.08 12.31 -14.92
C GLU A 301 5.25 11.66 -14.19
N VAL A 302 6.36 11.50 -14.92
CA VAL A 302 7.59 10.91 -14.36
C VAL A 302 8.65 12.01 -14.28
N ARG A 303 9.31 12.10 -13.14
CA ARG A 303 10.39 13.05 -12.85
C ARG A 303 11.66 12.35 -12.36
#